data_d5424f33c80fc1100c7e50656b0bf344
#
_entry.id   d5424f33c80fc1100c7e50656b0bf344
#
_cell.length_a   1.000
_cell.length_b   1.000
_cell.length_c   1.000
_cell.angle_alpha   90.00
_cell.angle_beta   90.00
_cell.angle_gamma   90.00
#
_symmetry.space_group_name_H-M   'P 1'
#
loop_
_entity.id
_entity.type
_entity.pdbx_description
1 polymer ?
#
loop_
_entity_poly.entity_id
_entity_poly.type
_entity_poly.pdbx_seq_one_letter_code
_entity_poly.pdbx_strand_id
1 'polypeptide(L)'
;MEKTLMRELEGLNVGANTYLLGYDTKAGKTGLIAVSQVSGSLPWFGRKWAKGNSSPVGSPVGDFDLGQTLAKQLGLGGYLVTDAHVRTKLSASNHNLLESGGAADLTGGAGHYQWGWNVPFYYQVYEDDNYLYETVSLGGPRPGFWNYYIPVGSRSCAGYAAMDRTNSKLMSVVNSTAQFRGGNNDASLDGLFNSQLCMPATNMAISAFRTAARKNGTLWFANERVMQYITAALKRIIFGNRNIQATFNATLDTNGLRQGGTGVGIDQPTAWADAWKYYPYVKLNVGIDQGDFTGILNTTINDNGTQKTIGNIPSFYGLKNDYKYLYAMSENMLLQCNADKSQTLYVSDNIDGSQMNLSSVAGLTQIGKGPVASAAGWQYAKEYTLKNLAFFPKEELGGSTSTYFCDGYYNPAATSGLRGAALLGGALSGVAAGSVCLDGSAAVSGATAYWGAFLCEYAEAFTTQPVWCVED
;
A
#
# COMPACT_ATOMS: atom_id res chain seq x y z
N MET A 1 40.90 3.45 -22.21
CA MET A 1 39.64 2.82 -22.53
C MET A 1 38.53 3.21 -21.52
N GLU A 2 38.75 3.16 -20.22
CA GLU A 2 37.76 3.56 -19.20
C GLU A 2 37.22 5.00 -19.32
N LYS A 3 38.10 5.98 -19.56
CA LYS A 3 37.67 7.39 -19.66
C LYS A 3 36.87 7.73 -20.90
N THR A 4 36.98 6.94 -21.98
CA THR A 4 36.23 7.16 -23.23
C THR A 4 34.84 6.54 -23.10
N LEU A 5 34.71 5.37 -22.47
CA LEU A 5 33.43 4.70 -22.23
C LEU A 5 32.50 5.54 -21.30
N MET A 6 33.07 6.16 -20.26
CA MET A 6 32.31 7.01 -19.33
C MET A 6 31.73 8.26 -19.99
N ARG A 7 32.43 8.85 -20.97
CA ARG A 7 31.92 10.02 -21.72
C ARG A 7 30.77 9.70 -22.68
N GLU A 8 30.73 8.49 -23.21
CA GLU A 8 29.65 8.07 -24.10
C GLU A 8 28.38 7.67 -23.34
N LEU A 9 28.51 7.40 -22.03
CA LEU A 9 27.38 7.04 -21.15
C LEU A 9 26.61 8.25 -20.57
N GLU A 10 27.21 9.43 -20.54
CA GLU A 10 26.61 10.65 -19.98
C GLU A 10 25.37 11.15 -20.76
N GLY A 11 25.06 10.57 -21.92
CA GLY A 11 23.89 10.92 -22.72
C GLY A 11 22.83 9.80 -22.85
N LEU A 12 23.08 8.62 -22.27
CA LEU A 12 22.15 7.50 -22.36
C LEU A 12 21.11 7.55 -21.25
N ASN A 13 19.85 7.48 -21.63
CA ASN A 13 18.73 7.34 -20.69
C ASN A 13 18.69 5.89 -20.18
N VAL A 14 19.47 5.58 -19.13
CA VAL A 14 19.79 4.22 -18.71
C VAL A 14 18.71 3.72 -17.74
N GLY A 15 17.87 2.79 -18.17
CA GLY A 15 16.91 2.11 -17.29
C GLY A 15 17.59 1.07 -16.38
N ALA A 16 16.92 0.66 -15.31
CA ALA A 16 17.44 -0.27 -14.29
C ALA A 16 17.95 -1.63 -14.84
N ASN A 17 17.59 -1.99 -16.08
CA ASN A 17 18.01 -3.21 -16.77
C ASN A 17 18.98 -2.95 -17.93
N THR A 18 19.70 -1.84 -17.93
CA THR A 18 20.69 -1.56 -18.97
C THR A 18 21.99 -2.29 -18.67
N TYR A 19 22.46 -3.06 -19.62
CA TYR A 19 23.71 -3.80 -19.55
C TYR A 19 24.68 -3.23 -20.60
N LEU A 20 25.94 -3.13 -20.21
CA LEU A 20 27.05 -2.83 -21.12
C LEU A 20 27.74 -4.13 -21.52
N LEU A 21 28.20 -4.19 -22.75
CA LEU A 21 29.07 -5.23 -23.19
C LEU A 21 30.47 -4.98 -22.61
N GLY A 22 30.89 -5.76 -21.63
CA GLY A 22 32.20 -5.67 -20.99
C GLY A 22 33.09 -6.84 -21.38
N TYR A 23 34.39 -6.60 -21.37
CA TYR A 23 35.39 -7.63 -21.57
C TYR A 23 36.20 -7.85 -20.28
N ASP A 24 36.06 -9.04 -19.68
CA ASP A 24 36.86 -9.43 -18.53
C ASP A 24 38.29 -9.83 -19.00
N THR A 25 39.25 -8.97 -18.71
CA THR A 25 40.63 -9.17 -19.09
C THR A 25 41.30 -10.35 -18.37
N LYS A 26 40.84 -10.76 -17.18
CA LYS A 26 41.35 -11.91 -16.44
C LYS A 26 40.75 -13.21 -16.95
N ALA A 27 39.47 -13.22 -17.30
CA ALA A 27 38.78 -14.40 -17.82
C ALA A 27 38.87 -14.52 -19.34
N GLY A 28 39.33 -13.49 -20.06
CA GLY A 28 39.38 -13.47 -21.52
C GLY A 28 38.03 -13.60 -22.20
N LYS A 29 36.94 -13.17 -21.52
CA LYS A 29 35.56 -13.36 -21.98
C LYS A 29 34.82 -12.04 -22.07
N THR A 30 34.00 -11.93 -23.10
CA THR A 30 33.02 -10.84 -23.23
C THR A 30 31.74 -11.22 -22.49
N GLY A 31 31.20 -10.33 -21.69
CA GLY A 31 29.96 -10.53 -20.93
C GLY A 31 29.16 -9.27 -20.78
N LEU A 32 27.93 -9.40 -20.35
CA LEU A 32 27.07 -8.26 -20.01
C LEU A 32 27.40 -7.84 -18.58
N ILE A 33 27.70 -6.56 -18.40
CA ILE A 33 27.95 -5.94 -17.09
C ILE A 33 26.77 -5.02 -16.81
N ALA A 34 26.09 -5.20 -15.69
CA ALA A 34 25.05 -4.26 -15.28
C ALA A 34 25.65 -2.87 -15.08
N VAL A 35 24.96 -1.82 -15.53
CA VAL A 35 25.45 -0.45 -15.41
C VAL A 35 25.74 -0.08 -13.95
N SER A 36 24.95 -0.60 -13.03
CA SER A 36 25.19 -0.47 -11.58
C SER A 36 26.54 -1.01 -11.10
N GLN A 37 27.11 -2.03 -11.77
CA GLN A 37 28.44 -2.59 -11.46
C GLN A 37 29.58 -1.71 -11.99
N VAL A 38 29.29 -0.86 -12.98
CA VAL A 38 30.28 0.08 -13.55
C VAL A 38 30.39 1.36 -12.73
N SER A 39 29.31 1.77 -12.06
CA SER A 39 29.26 3.02 -11.27
C SER A 39 29.75 2.89 -9.82
N GLY A 40 30.13 1.69 -9.37
CA GLY A 40 30.72 1.47 -8.04
C GLY A 40 29.76 1.57 -6.85
N SER A 41 28.52 2.08 -7.03
CA SER A 41 27.49 2.09 -5.99
C SER A 41 26.10 2.04 -6.62
N LEU A 42 25.23 1.20 -6.06
CA LEU A 42 23.83 1.16 -6.46
C LEU A 42 23.12 2.43 -6.00
N PRO A 43 22.28 3.06 -6.83
CA PRO A 43 21.53 4.22 -6.41
C PRO A 43 20.52 3.82 -5.32
N TRP A 44 20.55 4.55 -4.22
CA TRP A 44 19.62 4.36 -3.11
C TRP A 44 19.17 5.70 -2.54
N PHE A 45 17.93 5.75 -2.08
CA PHE A 45 17.35 6.94 -1.45
C PHE A 45 16.43 6.53 -0.31
N GLY A 46 16.29 7.40 0.68
CA GLY A 46 15.33 7.21 1.75
C GLY A 46 15.22 8.39 2.69
N ARG A 47 14.67 8.09 3.87
CA ARG A 47 14.48 9.06 4.95
C ARG A 47 15.01 8.50 6.25
N LYS A 48 15.40 9.41 7.14
CA LYS A 48 15.75 9.12 8.53
C LYS A 48 14.96 9.98 9.50
N TRP A 49 14.60 9.40 10.63
CA TRP A 49 13.89 10.05 11.73
C TRP A 49 14.70 9.93 12.99
N ALA A 50 14.95 11.07 13.67
CA ALA A 50 15.71 11.06 14.93
C ALA A 50 14.94 10.31 16.03
N LYS A 51 15.62 9.38 16.71
CA LYS A 51 15.09 8.70 17.89
C LYS A 51 14.84 9.73 19.00
N GLY A 52 13.74 9.57 19.72
CA GLY A 52 13.34 10.51 20.76
C GLY A 52 12.75 11.85 20.27
N ASN A 53 12.80 12.15 18.97
CA ASN A 53 12.11 13.30 18.40
C ASN A 53 10.68 12.94 18.02
N SER A 54 9.72 13.71 18.52
CA SER A 54 8.29 13.47 18.26
C SER A 54 7.82 13.92 16.86
N SER A 55 8.64 14.69 16.11
CA SER A 55 8.29 15.14 14.76
C SER A 55 8.07 13.95 13.81
N PRO A 56 6.95 13.90 13.07
CA PRO A 56 6.74 12.89 12.04
C PRO A 56 7.56 13.14 10.76
N VAL A 57 8.20 14.33 10.65
CA VAL A 57 8.97 14.74 9.46
C VAL A 57 10.37 14.13 9.53
N GLY A 58 10.75 13.42 8.47
CA GLY A 58 12.07 12.80 8.30
C GLY A 58 12.99 13.59 7.36
N SER A 59 14.28 13.49 7.61
CA SER A 59 15.31 14.09 6.75
C SER A 59 15.67 13.16 5.58
N PRO A 60 15.91 13.66 4.37
CA PRO A 60 16.35 12.85 3.24
C PRO A 60 17.78 12.34 3.44
N VAL A 61 18.07 11.14 2.90
CA VAL A 61 19.38 10.50 2.88
C VAL A 61 19.59 9.74 1.58
N GLY A 62 20.85 9.64 1.14
CA GLY A 62 21.23 8.94 -0.07
C GLY A 62 21.24 9.86 -1.30
N ASP A 63 20.91 9.29 -2.45
CA ASP A 63 20.90 9.95 -3.75
C ASP A 63 19.63 10.80 -3.94
N PHE A 64 19.76 12.10 -3.92
CA PHE A 64 18.62 13.03 -4.04
C PHE A 64 18.03 13.07 -5.46
N ASP A 65 18.83 12.81 -6.48
CA ASP A 65 18.35 12.73 -7.86
C ASP A 65 17.44 11.49 -8.02
N LEU A 66 17.84 10.37 -7.40
CA LEU A 66 16.93 9.22 -7.25
C LEU A 66 15.68 9.61 -6.46
N GLY A 67 15.83 10.34 -5.35
CA GLY A 67 14.70 10.80 -4.53
C GLY A 67 13.66 11.60 -5.32
N GLN A 68 14.09 12.48 -6.20
CA GLN A 68 13.22 13.26 -7.09
C GLN A 68 12.50 12.41 -8.12
N THR A 69 13.15 11.35 -8.59
CA THR A 69 12.68 10.52 -9.71
C THR A 69 12.16 9.14 -9.28
N LEU A 70 12.21 8.80 -8.00
CA LEU A 70 11.92 7.45 -7.47
C LEU A 70 10.58 6.89 -7.96
N ALA A 71 9.51 7.67 -7.89
CA ALA A 71 8.20 7.23 -8.34
C ALA A 71 8.19 6.87 -9.83
N LYS A 72 8.86 7.66 -10.66
CA LYS A 72 9.01 7.42 -12.11
C LYS A 72 9.86 6.19 -12.36
N GLN A 73 10.99 6.03 -11.66
CA GLN A 73 11.92 4.90 -11.85
C GLN A 73 11.30 3.57 -11.39
N LEU A 74 10.47 3.57 -10.36
CA LEU A 74 9.66 2.41 -9.96
C LEU A 74 8.50 2.15 -10.93
N GLY A 75 8.13 3.12 -11.77
CA GLY A 75 6.96 3.06 -12.64
C GLY A 75 5.64 3.14 -11.85
N LEU A 76 5.62 3.87 -10.71
CA LEU A 76 4.38 4.04 -9.94
C LEU A 76 3.27 4.61 -10.79
N GLY A 77 2.08 4.02 -10.70
CA GLY A 77 0.90 4.49 -11.43
C GLY A 77 -0.11 3.40 -11.77
N GLY A 78 -1.03 3.75 -12.69
CA GLY A 78 -2.12 2.87 -13.13
C GLY A 78 -1.71 1.86 -14.19
N TYR A 79 -2.28 0.65 -14.09
CA TYR A 79 -2.09 -0.46 -15.04
C TYR A 79 -3.39 -1.21 -15.27
N LEU A 80 -3.50 -1.84 -16.45
CA LEU A 80 -4.33 -3.02 -16.64
C LEU A 80 -3.46 -4.25 -16.43
N VAL A 81 -3.90 -5.17 -15.56
CA VAL A 81 -3.15 -6.39 -15.23
C VAL A 81 -4.06 -7.60 -15.46
N THR A 82 -3.67 -8.48 -16.36
CA THR A 82 -4.43 -9.72 -16.62
C THR A 82 -4.24 -10.75 -15.49
N ASP A 83 -5.09 -11.77 -15.42
CA ASP A 83 -4.94 -12.88 -14.48
C ASP A 83 -3.56 -13.57 -14.60
N ALA A 84 -2.93 -13.52 -15.78
CA ALA A 84 -1.60 -14.03 -16.07
C ALA A 84 -0.47 -13.02 -15.79
N HIS A 85 -0.75 -11.95 -15.03
CA HIS A 85 0.20 -10.90 -14.62
C HIS A 85 0.80 -10.08 -15.78
N VAL A 86 0.19 -10.12 -16.99
CA VAL A 86 0.60 -9.24 -18.09
C VAL A 86 0.11 -7.83 -17.79
N ARG A 87 1.03 -6.86 -17.85
CA ARG A 87 0.81 -5.47 -17.47
C ARG A 87 0.78 -4.55 -18.67
N THR A 88 -0.23 -3.69 -18.76
CA THR A 88 -0.32 -2.60 -19.74
C THR A 88 -0.44 -1.30 -18.97
N LYS A 89 0.52 -0.38 -19.17
CA LYS A 89 0.53 0.92 -18.47
C LYS A 89 -0.61 1.80 -18.99
N LEU A 90 -1.30 2.44 -18.05
CA LEU A 90 -2.29 3.47 -18.34
C LEU A 90 -1.63 4.84 -18.52
N SER A 91 -2.31 5.75 -19.18
CA SER A 91 -1.84 7.12 -19.37
C SER A 91 -1.74 7.84 -18.00
N ALA A 92 -0.58 8.42 -17.72
CA ALA A 92 -0.35 9.15 -16.49
C ALA A 92 -1.26 10.38 -16.31
N SER A 93 -1.89 10.88 -17.37
CA SER A 93 -2.80 12.02 -17.31
C SER A 93 -4.28 11.63 -17.28
N ASN A 94 -4.64 10.42 -17.73
CA ASN A 94 -6.03 9.96 -17.79
C ASN A 94 -6.10 8.43 -17.92
N HIS A 95 -6.56 7.74 -16.88
CA HIS A 95 -6.65 6.27 -16.89
C HIS A 95 -7.73 5.69 -17.81
N ASN A 96 -8.59 6.52 -18.44
CA ASN A 96 -9.44 6.04 -19.52
C ASN A 96 -8.66 5.74 -20.82
N LEU A 97 -7.36 6.04 -20.83
CA LEU A 97 -6.45 5.81 -21.94
C LEU A 97 -5.28 4.92 -21.53
N LEU A 98 -4.78 4.13 -22.46
CA LEU A 98 -3.49 3.47 -22.36
C LEU A 98 -2.36 4.50 -22.54
N GLU A 99 -1.16 4.21 -22.05
CA GLU A 99 0.03 5.04 -22.28
C GLU A 99 0.30 5.22 -23.78
N SER A 100 -0.05 4.23 -24.62
CA SER A 100 0.02 4.30 -26.09
C SER A 100 -1.02 5.23 -26.74
N GLY A 101 -1.98 5.79 -25.97
CA GLY A 101 -3.03 6.70 -26.43
C GLY A 101 -4.35 6.03 -26.82
N GLY A 102 -4.43 4.69 -26.87
CA GLY A 102 -5.68 3.96 -27.12
C GLY A 102 -6.62 3.99 -25.90
N ALA A 103 -7.92 3.74 -26.11
CA ALA A 103 -8.89 3.62 -25.02
C ALA A 103 -8.55 2.44 -24.10
N ALA A 104 -8.64 2.65 -22.78
CA ALA A 104 -8.46 1.61 -21.78
C ALA A 104 -9.83 1.00 -21.38
N ASP A 105 -9.91 -0.32 -21.39
CA ASP A 105 -11.08 -1.03 -20.86
C ASP A 105 -10.90 -1.31 -19.36
N LEU A 106 -11.47 -0.47 -18.52
CA LEU A 106 -11.46 -0.61 -17.07
C LEU A 106 -12.62 -1.50 -16.56
N THR A 107 -13.47 -2.03 -17.44
CA THR A 107 -14.67 -2.79 -17.04
C THR A 107 -14.39 -4.25 -16.69
N GLY A 108 -13.17 -4.73 -16.94
CA GLY A 108 -12.70 -6.07 -16.65
C GLY A 108 -12.44 -6.96 -17.87
N GLY A 109 -12.77 -6.51 -19.07
CA GLY A 109 -12.51 -7.25 -20.32
C GLY A 109 -11.04 -7.34 -20.70
N ALA A 110 -10.24 -6.32 -20.33
CA ALA A 110 -8.80 -6.26 -20.60
C ALA A 110 -7.92 -6.54 -19.37
N GLY A 111 -8.50 -6.97 -18.27
CA GLY A 111 -7.81 -7.25 -17.00
C GLY A 111 -8.30 -6.36 -15.85
N HIS A 112 -7.51 -6.30 -14.79
CA HIS A 112 -7.80 -5.57 -13.56
C HIS A 112 -7.23 -4.16 -13.61
N TYR A 113 -8.00 -3.17 -13.16
CA TYR A 113 -7.56 -1.79 -12.96
C TYR A 113 -6.71 -1.69 -11.69
N GLN A 114 -5.39 -1.75 -11.83
CA GLN A 114 -4.43 -1.84 -10.74
C GLN A 114 -3.57 -0.59 -10.64
N TRP A 115 -3.10 -0.29 -9.44
CA TRP A 115 -2.00 0.61 -9.15
C TRP A 115 -0.83 -0.20 -8.62
N GLY A 116 0.38 0.15 -9.02
CA GLY A 116 1.56 -0.53 -8.51
C GLY A 116 2.86 0.00 -9.08
N TRP A 117 3.88 -0.83 -8.99
CA TRP A 117 5.22 -0.60 -9.54
C TRP A 117 5.58 -1.71 -10.52
N ASN A 118 6.41 -1.39 -11.50
CA ASN A 118 6.79 -2.29 -12.59
C ASN A 118 8.29 -2.60 -12.62
N VAL A 119 9.03 -2.18 -11.61
CA VAL A 119 10.45 -2.45 -11.43
C VAL A 119 10.61 -3.04 -10.03
N PRO A 120 11.21 -4.24 -9.90
CA PRO A 120 11.53 -4.80 -8.58
C PRO A 120 12.62 -3.95 -7.91
N PHE A 121 12.62 -3.91 -6.59
CA PHE A 121 13.57 -3.12 -5.82
C PHE A 121 13.88 -3.77 -4.49
N TYR A 122 14.85 -3.22 -3.78
CA TYR A 122 15.18 -3.63 -2.42
C TYR A 122 14.81 -2.54 -1.43
N TYR A 123 14.21 -2.94 -0.33
CA TYR A 123 13.86 -2.08 0.78
C TYR A 123 14.74 -2.42 1.99
N GLN A 124 15.21 -1.40 2.69
CA GLN A 124 15.97 -1.56 3.92
C GLN A 124 15.32 -0.74 5.03
N VAL A 125 15.23 -1.34 6.21
CA VAL A 125 14.88 -0.65 7.45
C VAL A 125 15.90 -1.01 8.52
N TYR A 126 16.54 -0.01 9.11
CA TYR A 126 17.60 -0.20 10.09
C TYR A 126 17.70 1.00 11.03
N GLU A 127 18.41 0.81 12.13
CA GLU A 127 18.60 1.82 13.15
C GLU A 127 20.10 1.95 13.48
N ASP A 128 20.52 3.17 13.77
CA ASP A 128 21.74 3.46 14.51
C ASP A 128 21.38 4.04 15.91
N ASP A 129 22.36 4.56 16.64
CA ASP A 129 22.15 5.12 17.97
C ASP A 129 21.17 6.32 17.96
N ASN A 130 21.12 7.07 16.86
CA ASN A 130 20.42 8.34 16.76
C ASN A 130 19.18 8.32 15.88
N TYR A 131 19.11 7.41 14.90
CA TYR A 131 18.08 7.47 13.85
C TYR A 131 17.51 6.10 13.51
N LEU A 132 16.23 6.10 13.10
CA LEU A 132 15.61 5.04 12.32
C LEU A 132 15.65 5.45 10.84
N TYR A 133 16.02 4.52 9.97
CA TYR A 133 16.11 4.70 8.51
C TYR A 133 15.13 3.79 7.79
N GLU A 134 14.50 4.33 6.74
CA GLU A 134 13.79 3.57 5.72
C GLU A 134 14.34 3.99 4.36
N THR A 135 14.89 3.04 3.60
CA THR A 135 15.55 3.32 2.32
C THR A 135 15.14 2.31 1.25
N VAL A 136 15.30 2.69 0.00
CA VAL A 136 15.15 1.82 -1.16
C VAL A 136 16.40 1.88 -2.02
N SER A 137 16.77 0.75 -2.62
CA SER A 137 17.83 0.68 -3.64
C SER A 137 17.30 0.04 -4.91
N LEU A 138 17.76 0.53 -6.05
CA LEU A 138 17.42 0.05 -7.38
C LEU A 138 18.60 -0.73 -7.98
N GLY A 139 18.29 -1.75 -8.78
CA GLY A 139 19.28 -2.56 -9.48
C GLY A 139 19.95 -3.67 -8.66
N GLY A 140 19.84 -3.65 -7.32
CA GLY A 140 20.40 -4.69 -6.47
C GLY A 140 20.28 -4.40 -4.97
N PRO A 141 20.64 -5.37 -4.11
CA PRO A 141 20.67 -5.21 -2.67
C PRO A 141 21.79 -4.25 -2.25
N ARG A 142 21.54 -3.47 -1.22
CA ARG A 142 22.53 -2.52 -0.67
C ARG A 142 23.58 -3.29 0.15
N PRO A 143 24.88 -3.20 -0.17
CA PRO A 143 25.95 -3.84 0.60
C PRO A 143 26.01 -3.33 2.04
N GLY A 144 26.35 -4.21 3.00
CA GLY A 144 26.42 -3.88 4.43
C GLY A 144 25.06 -3.75 5.13
N PHE A 145 23.96 -4.13 4.47
CA PHE A 145 22.62 -4.02 5.02
C PHE A 145 21.80 -5.30 4.87
N TRP A 146 20.78 -5.44 5.73
CA TRP A 146 19.69 -6.39 5.55
C TRP A 146 18.71 -5.83 4.52
N ASN A 147 18.46 -6.59 3.46
CA ASN A 147 17.66 -6.18 2.31
C ASN A 147 16.41 -7.05 2.20
N TYR A 148 15.25 -6.41 2.05
CA TYR A 148 14.00 -7.06 1.65
C TYR A 148 13.84 -6.93 0.14
N TYR A 149 13.78 -8.04 -0.56
CA TYR A 149 13.44 -8.04 -1.99
C TYR A 149 11.95 -7.79 -2.18
N ILE A 150 11.61 -6.82 -3.03
CA ILE A 150 10.25 -6.45 -3.36
C ILE A 150 10.03 -6.70 -4.85
N PRO A 151 9.30 -7.77 -5.21
CA PRO A 151 8.99 -8.06 -6.61
C PRO A 151 8.03 -7.02 -7.20
N VAL A 152 7.87 -7.05 -8.51
CA VAL A 152 6.81 -6.29 -9.19
C VAL A 152 5.46 -6.67 -8.60
N GLY A 153 4.64 -5.67 -8.28
CA GLY A 153 3.36 -5.92 -7.62
C GLY A 153 2.37 -4.77 -7.80
N SER A 154 1.11 -5.06 -7.54
CA SER A 154 0.04 -4.06 -7.64
C SER A 154 -1.16 -4.37 -6.75
N ARG A 155 -2.02 -3.37 -6.59
CA ARG A 155 -3.28 -3.43 -5.87
C ARG A 155 -4.36 -2.62 -6.57
N SER A 156 -5.62 -2.80 -6.18
CA SER A 156 -6.75 -2.05 -6.75
C SER A 156 -6.48 -0.54 -6.78
N CYS A 157 -6.50 0.05 -7.97
CA CYS A 157 -6.16 1.46 -8.20
C CYS A 157 -7.17 2.40 -7.52
N ALA A 158 -8.44 2.01 -7.43
CA ALA A 158 -9.48 2.76 -6.75
C ALA A 158 -9.50 2.54 -5.22
N GLY A 159 -8.47 1.92 -4.66
CA GLY A 159 -8.34 1.57 -3.25
C GLY A 159 -9.02 0.25 -2.88
N TYR A 160 -10.18 -0.05 -3.46
CA TYR A 160 -10.98 -1.25 -3.17
C TYR A 160 -11.39 -1.97 -4.46
N ALA A 161 -11.84 -3.21 -4.33
CA ALA A 161 -12.28 -4.06 -5.43
C ALA A 161 -13.79 -4.25 -5.45
N ALA A 162 -14.31 -4.53 -6.63
CA ALA A 162 -15.67 -5.02 -6.84
C ALA A 162 -15.72 -6.54 -6.76
N MET A 163 -16.94 -7.09 -6.66
CA MET A 163 -17.20 -8.52 -6.73
C MET A 163 -17.93 -8.84 -8.02
N ASP A 164 -17.32 -9.66 -8.88
CA ASP A 164 -18.06 -10.35 -9.93
C ASP A 164 -18.99 -11.40 -9.27
N ARG A 165 -20.27 -11.05 -9.17
CA ARG A 165 -21.27 -11.87 -8.48
C ARG A 165 -21.61 -13.15 -9.24
N THR A 166 -21.45 -13.14 -10.56
CA THR A 166 -21.70 -14.30 -11.42
C THR A 166 -20.63 -15.36 -11.23
N ASN A 167 -19.36 -14.98 -11.26
CA ASN A 167 -18.23 -15.89 -11.16
C ASN A 167 -17.70 -16.04 -9.72
N SER A 168 -18.25 -15.27 -8.77
CA SER A 168 -17.77 -15.18 -7.38
C SER A 168 -16.27 -14.83 -7.32
N LYS A 169 -15.82 -13.88 -8.14
CA LYS A 169 -14.42 -13.48 -8.35
C LYS A 169 -14.22 -12.05 -7.87
N LEU A 170 -13.20 -11.81 -7.04
CA LEU A 170 -12.85 -10.45 -6.63
C LEU A 170 -12.12 -9.77 -7.79
N MET A 171 -12.58 -8.61 -8.20
CA MET A 171 -12.05 -7.90 -9.35
C MET A 171 -11.80 -6.43 -9.06
N SER A 172 -10.67 -5.91 -9.53
CA SER A 172 -10.41 -4.48 -9.53
C SER A 172 -10.88 -3.91 -10.87
N VAL A 173 -12.08 -3.36 -10.90
CA VAL A 173 -12.72 -2.86 -12.12
C VAL A 173 -13.58 -1.63 -11.85
N VAL A 174 -13.86 -0.88 -12.91
CA VAL A 174 -14.85 0.19 -12.93
C VAL A 174 -16.01 -0.26 -13.80
N ASN A 175 -17.01 -0.85 -13.16
CA ASN A 175 -18.15 -1.43 -13.85
C ASN A 175 -19.45 -1.16 -13.07
N SER A 176 -20.44 -0.59 -13.74
CA SER A 176 -21.72 -0.19 -13.13
C SER A 176 -22.88 -1.14 -13.46
N THR A 177 -22.58 -2.36 -13.96
CA THR A 177 -23.61 -3.36 -14.18
C THR A 177 -23.97 -4.11 -12.89
N ALA A 178 -25.15 -4.73 -12.85
CA ALA A 178 -25.60 -5.50 -11.71
C ALA A 178 -24.69 -6.70 -11.36
N GLN A 179 -23.93 -7.24 -12.32
CA GLN A 179 -22.93 -8.28 -12.10
C GLN A 179 -21.85 -7.83 -11.09
N PHE A 180 -21.45 -6.56 -11.13
CA PHE A 180 -20.44 -5.97 -10.25
C PHE A 180 -21.05 -5.07 -9.15
N ARG A 181 -22.31 -5.35 -8.76
CA ARG A 181 -22.95 -4.62 -7.67
C ARG A 181 -22.11 -4.75 -6.39
N GLY A 182 -21.79 -3.61 -5.79
CA GLY A 182 -21.00 -3.51 -4.57
C GLY A 182 -21.79 -3.78 -3.30
N GLY A 183 -21.25 -3.36 -2.17
CA GLY A 183 -21.84 -3.56 -0.86
C GLY A 183 -22.10 -5.04 -0.57
N ASN A 184 -23.24 -5.33 0.04
CA ASN A 184 -23.76 -6.69 0.29
C ASN A 184 -24.60 -7.26 -0.87
N ASN A 185 -24.57 -6.63 -2.04
CA ASN A 185 -25.36 -7.00 -3.22
C ASN A 185 -26.89 -6.73 -3.09
N ASP A 186 -27.26 -5.65 -2.45
CA ASP A 186 -28.65 -5.26 -2.27
C ASP A 186 -29.16 -4.44 -3.48
N ALA A 187 -30.02 -5.08 -4.31
CA ALA A 187 -30.60 -4.44 -5.49
C ALA A 187 -31.55 -3.28 -5.17
N SER A 188 -32.10 -3.22 -3.96
CA SER A 188 -33.02 -2.15 -3.55
C SER A 188 -32.30 -0.79 -3.43
N LEU A 189 -30.97 -0.78 -3.33
CA LEU A 189 -30.15 0.43 -3.26
C LEU A 189 -29.73 0.97 -4.63
N ASP A 190 -29.96 0.21 -5.72
CA ASP A 190 -29.68 0.69 -7.07
C ASP A 190 -30.60 1.86 -7.43
N GLY A 191 -30.04 2.90 -8.06
CA GLY A 191 -30.78 4.11 -8.40
C GLY A 191 -30.91 5.15 -7.28
N LEU A 192 -30.55 4.83 -6.04
CA LEU A 192 -30.42 5.78 -4.93
C LEU A 192 -29.06 6.47 -4.97
N PHE A 193 -28.88 7.53 -4.15
CA PHE A 193 -27.60 8.23 -4.06
C PHE A 193 -26.44 7.30 -3.60
N ASN A 194 -26.76 6.30 -2.78
CA ASN A 194 -25.88 5.25 -2.30
C ASN A 194 -26.00 3.96 -3.15
N SER A 195 -26.35 4.08 -4.43
CA SER A 195 -26.44 2.96 -5.36
C SER A 195 -25.24 2.04 -5.26
N GLN A 196 -25.50 0.74 -5.15
CA GLN A 196 -24.45 -0.29 -5.08
C GLN A 196 -23.73 -0.54 -6.41
N LEU A 197 -24.23 0.02 -7.52
CA LEU A 197 -23.58 -0.06 -8.82
C LEU A 197 -22.30 0.78 -8.84
N CYS A 198 -21.21 0.19 -9.35
CA CYS A 198 -19.87 0.78 -9.35
C CYS A 198 -19.31 1.07 -7.93
N MET A 199 -19.75 0.33 -6.92
CA MET A 199 -19.27 0.46 -5.53
C MET A 199 -18.36 -0.71 -5.15
N PRO A 200 -17.44 -0.52 -4.17
CA PRO A 200 -16.65 -1.62 -3.61
C PRO A 200 -17.53 -2.72 -3.02
N ALA A 201 -17.05 -3.96 -3.11
CA ALA A 201 -17.63 -5.06 -2.36
C ALA A 201 -17.37 -4.89 -0.85
N THR A 202 -18.40 -5.06 -0.03
CA THR A 202 -18.31 -5.04 1.43
C THR A 202 -19.16 -6.15 2.05
N ASN A 203 -19.24 -6.20 3.36
CA ASN A 203 -20.08 -7.13 4.12
C ASN A 203 -19.73 -8.61 3.84
N MET A 204 -18.45 -8.89 3.69
CA MET A 204 -17.90 -10.23 3.49
C MET A 204 -16.78 -10.48 4.50
N ALA A 205 -16.67 -11.74 4.99
CA ALA A 205 -15.56 -12.15 5.81
C ALA A 205 -14.25 -12.20 4.97
N ILE A 206 -13.09 -12.03 5.62
CA ILE A 206 -11.80 -12.09 4.93
C ILE A 206 -11.59 -13.42 4.20
N SER A 207 -12.09 -14.55 4.75
CA SER A 207 -12.01 -15.86 4.09
C SER A 207 -12.73 -15.88 2.74
N ALA A 208 -13.90 -15.21 2.64
CA ALA A 208 -14.65 -15.10 1.40
C ALA A 208 -13.92 -14.21 0.37
N PHE A 209 -13.38 -13.07 0.81
CA PHE A 209 -12.54 -12.22 -0.04
C PHE A 209 -11.30 -12.96 -0.57
N ARG A 210 -10.59 -13.70 0.30
CA ARG A 210 -9.43 -14.54 -0.08
C ARG A 210 -9.79 -15.57 -1.15
N THR A 211 -10.86 -16.31 -0.94
CA THR A 211 -11.35 -17.32 -1.89
C THR A 211 -11.67 -16.69 -3.24
N ALA A 212 -12.32 -15.53 -3.24
CA ALA A 212 -12.67 -14.80 -4.45
C ALA A 212 -11.43 -14.21 -5.17
N ALA A 213 -10.43 -13.73 -4.43
CA ALA A 213 -9.18 -13.24 -4.99
C ALA A 213 -8.39 -14.38 -5.70
N ARG A 214 -8.28 -15.54 -5.06
CA ARG A 214 -7.56 -16.70 -5.61
C ARG A 214 -8.15 -17.26 -6.91
N LYS A 215 -9.39 -16.93 -7.25
CA LYS A 215 -9.97 -17.27 -8.56
C LYS A 215 -9.31 -16.56 -9.74
N ASN A 216 -8.53 -15.50 -9.49
CA ASN A 216 -7.71 -14.83 -10.50
C ASN A 216 -6.38 -15.58 -10.76
N GLY A 217 -5.90 -16.36 -9.79
CA GLY A 217 -4.63 -17.07 -9.85
C GLY A 217 -3.96 -17.18 -8.49
N THR A 218 -2.86 -17.93 -8.43
CA THR A 218 -2.18 -18.27 -7.17
C THR A 218 -1.62 -17.04 -6.45
N LEU A 219 -1.06 -16.08 -7.20
CA LEU A 219 -0.43 -14.87 -6.65
C LEU A 219 -1.37 -13.65 -6.62
N TRP A 220 -2.68 -13.90 -6.59
CA TRP A 220 -3.71 -12.90 -6.37
C TRP A 220 -4.26 -12.98 -4.94
N PHE A 221 -4.28 -11.88 -4.23
CA PHE A 221 -4.54 -11.79 -2.79
C PHE A 221 -5.64 -10.77 -2.47
N ALA A 222 -6.29 -10.91 -1.33
CA ALA A 222 -7.19 -9.91 -0.78
C ALA A 222 -6.52 -9.20 0.40
N ASN A 223 -6.30 -7.88 0.32
CA ASN A 223 -5.70 -7.08 1.39
C ASN A 223 -4.35 -7.64 1.89
N GLU A 224 -3.45 -7.99 0.96
CA GLU A 224 -2.17 -8.58 1.33
C GLU A 224 -1.31 -7.55 2.10
N ARG A 225 -0.71 -7.97 3.22
CA ARG A 225 -0.02 -7.09 4.18
C ARG A 225 1.23 -6.40 3.63
N VAL A 226 2.04 -7.13 2.82
CA VAL A 226 3.29 -6.57 2.28
C VAL A 226 2.98 -5.45 1.29
N MET A 227 1.94 -5.62 0.47
CA MET A 227 1.45 -4.57 -0.42
C MET A 227 1.08 -3.31 0.37
N GLN A 228 0.40 -3.47 1.50
CA GLN A 228 0.07 -2.36 2.39
C GLN A 228 1.32 -1.75 3.03
N TYR A 229 2.22 -2.59 3.55
CA TYR A 229 3.46 -2.15 4.17
C TYR A 229 4.32 -1.33 3.21
N ILE A 230 4.56 -1.84 2.01
CA ILE A 230 5.39 -1.17 0.99
C ILE A 230 4.73 0.11 0.48
N THR A 231 3.40 0.11 0.25
CA THR A 231 2.67 1.34 -0.10
C THR A 231 2.88 2.42 0.97
N ALA A 232 2.77 2.05 2.25
CA ALA A 232 2.99 2.96 3.38
C ALA A 232 4.46 3.43 3.45
N ALA A 233 5.44 2.54 3.26
CA ALA A 233 6.85 2.86 3.24
C ALA A 233 7.21 3.84 2.11
N LEU A 234 6.73 3.58 0.88
CA LEU A 234 6.94 4.47 -0.26
C LEU A 234 6.35 5.86 -0.02
N LYS A 235 5.17 5.96 0.61
CA LYS A 235 4.60 7.26 1.02
C LYS A 235 5.52 7.99 1.99
N ARG A 236 5.99 7.30 3.06
CA ARG A 236 6.91 7.89 4.04
C ARG A 236 8.23 8.34 3.41
N ILE A 237 8.80 7.53 2.53
CA ILE A 237 10.06 7.83 1.83
C ILE A 237 9.88 9.03 0.88
N ILE A 238 8.84 9.01 0.04
CA ILE A 238 8.61 10.05 -0.97
C ILE A 238 8.21 11.38 -0.32
N PHE A 239 7.26 11.38 0.61
CA PHE A 239 6.81 12.61 1.27
C PHE A 239 7.71 13.06 2.42
N GLY A 240 8.58 12.18 2.94
CA GLY A 240 9.40 12.49 4.11
C GLY A 240 8.58 12.71 5.38
N ASN A 241 7.41 12.10 5.49
CA ASN A 241 6.50 12.32 6.61
C ASN A 241 5.80 11.03 7.01
N ARG A 242 5.79 10.71 8.31
CA ARG A 242 5.04 9.59 8.88
C ARG A 242 3.55 9.90 9.00
N ASN A 243 3.19 11.19 9.12
CA ASN A 243 1.80 11.62 9.09
C ASN A 243 1.28 11.72 7.66
N ILE A 244 0.69 10.64 7.16
CA ILE A 244 0.13 10.63 5.80
C ILE A 244 -1.11 11.52 5.67
N GLN A 245 -1.81 11.83 6.77
CA GLN A 245 -2.93 12.75 6.82
C GLN A 245 -2.49 14.23 6.85
N ALA A 246 -1.17 14.53 6.91
CA ALA A 246 -0.69 15.90 6.80
C ALA A 246 -1.22 16.57 5.54
N THR A 247 -1.37 17.88 5.59
CA THR A 247 -1.83 18.67 4.46
C THR A 247 -1.00 18.39 3.23
N PHE A 248 -1.66 18.08 2.12
CA PHE A 248 -1.00 17.90 0.84
C PHE A 248 -0.29 19.21 0.45
N ASN A 249 0.97 19.08 0.06
CA ASN A 249 1.76 20.20 -0.46
C ASN A 249 2.23 19.90 -1.89
N ALA A 250 1.75 20.67 -2.85
CA ALA A 250 2.13 20.51 -4.25
C ALA A 250 3.54 21.08 -4.54
N THR A 251 4.07 21.98 -3.67
CA THR A 251 5.38 22.58 -3.83
C THR A 251 6.46 21.60 -3.39
N LEU A 252 7.49 21.43 -4.21
CA LEU A 252 8.68 20.67 -3.86
C LEU A 252 9.57 21.49 -2.90
N ASP A 253 10.35 20.81 -2.06
CA ASP A 253 11.34 21.47 -1.22
C ASP A 253 12.56 21.99 -2.02
N THR A 254 13.52 22.59 -1.35
CA THR A 254 14.75 23.14 -1.97
C THR A 254 15.61 22.09 -2.66
N ASN A 255 15.42 20.82 -2.36
CA ASN A 255 16.11 19.69 -2.98
C ASN A 255 15.26 19.02 -4.08
N GLY A 256 14.13 19.62 -4.48
CA GLY A 256 13.22 19.06 -5.47
C GLY A 256 12.42 17.87 -4.97
N LEU A 257 12.36 17.65 -3.65
CA LEU A 257 11.67 16.52 -3.05
C LEU A 257 10.24 16.88 -2.62
N ARG A 258 9.34 15.91 -2.69
CA ARG A 258 7.98 16.07 -2.16
C ARG A 258 8.00 16.12 -0.64
N GLN A 259 6.98 16.80 -0.09
CA GLN A 259 6.76 16.98 1.33
C GLN A 259 5.26 16.99 1.67
N GLY A 260 4.91 16.92 2.95
CA GLY A 260 3.53 16.88 3.41
C GLY A 260 2.98 15.46 3.49
N GLY A 261 1.74 15.29 3.10
CA GLY A 261 1.03 14.01 3.07
C GLY A 261 0.06 13.96 1.89
N THR A 262 -0.88 13.03 1.90
CA THR A 262 -1.95 12.91 0.89
C THR A 262 -3.27 13.53 1.35
N GLY A 263 -3.28 14.24 2.49
CA GLY A 263 -4.46 14.92 3.05
C GLY A 263 -5.16 14.12 4.14
N VAL A 264 -6.20 14.71 4.72
CA VAL A 264 -6.88 14.15 5.91
C VAL A 264 -7.72 12.89 5.64
N GLY A 265 -7.91 12.52 4.38
CA GLY A 265 -8.80 11.42 4.01
C GLY A 265 -10.29 11.81 4.11
N ILE A 266 -11.18 10.90 3.71
CA ILE A 266 -12.61 11.17 3.70
C ILE A 266 -13.16 11.17 5.11
N ASP A 267 -14.06 12.12 5.39
CA ASP A 267 -14.91 12.07 6.57
C ASP A 267 -16.28 11.49 6.19
N GLN A 268 -16.87 10.78 7.14
CA GLN A 268 -18.24 10.35 6.96
C GLN A 268 -19.16 11.57 6.84
N PRO A 269 -20.06 11.61 5.86
CA PRO A 269 -21.02 12.69 5.75
C PRO A 269 -21.89 12.79 7.00
N THR A 270 -21.82 13.92 7.71
CA THR A 270 -22.51 14.16 8.98
C THR A 270 -24.04 14.15 8.88
N ALA A 271 -24.59 14.28 7.65
CA ALA A 271 -26.02 14.22 7.40
C ALA A 271 -26.61 12.81 7.45
N TRP A 272 -25.79 11.78 7.61
CA TRP A 272 -26.23 10.39 7.62
C TRP A 272 -26.30 9.88 9.06
N ALA A 273 -27.49 9.97 9.66
CA ALA A 273 -27.74 9.53 11.04
C ALA A 273 -27.41 8.04 11.27
N ASP A 274 -27.45 7.23 10.21
CA ASP A 274 -27.14 5.81 10.20
C ASP A 274 -25.98 5.52 9.24
N ALA A 275 -24.78 5.97 9.57
CA ALA A 275 -23.59 5.80 8.76
C ALA A 275 -23.37 4.40 8.21
N TRP A 276 -23.57 3.39 9.05
CA TRP A 276 -23.42 1.99 8.73
C TRP A 276 -24.37 1.50 7.61
N LYS A 277 -25.48 2.19 7.42
CA LYS A 277 -26.52 1.85 6.46
C LYS A 277 -26.17 2.24 5.04
N TYR A 278 -25.25 3.19 4.87
CA TYR A 278 -24.95 3.80 3.58
C TYR A 278 -23.58 3.40 3.00
N TYR A 279 -22.79 2.61 3.71
CA TYR A 279 -21.54 2.10 3.18
C TYR A 279 -21.77 1.01 2.12
N PRO A 280 -20.94 0.99 1.07
CA PRO A 280 -19.97 1.99 0.62
C PRO A 280 -20.67 3.16 -0.11
N TYR A 281 -20.05 4.36 -0.12
CA TYR A 281 -20.66 5.57 -0.72
C TYR A 281 -19.77 6.32 -1.71
N VAL A 282 -18.53 5.86 -1.94
CA VAL A 282 -17.64 6.40 -2.97
C VAL A 282 -17.47 5.37 -4.08
N LYS A 283 -17.80 5.76 -5.31
CA LYS A 283 -17.70 4.88 -6.49
C LYS A 283 -16.26 4.63 -6.89
N LEU A 284 -16.00 3.46 -7.47
CA LEU A 284 -14.69 3.03 -7.96
C LEU A 284 -14.17 3.83 -9.16
N ASN A 285 -15.00 4.68 -9.77
CA ASN A 285 -14.62 5.52 -10.91
C ASN A 285 -14.08 6.91 -10.52
N VAL A 286 -13.92 7.20 -9.24
CA VAL A 286 -13.44 8.52 -8.78
C VAL A 286 -12.02 8.78 -9.29
N GLY A 287 -11.82 9.95 -9.90
CA GLY A 287 -10.51 10.45 -10.33
C GLY A 287 -9.81 9.64 -11.43
N ILE A 288 -10.54 8.85 -12.22
CA ILE A 288 -9.96 8.10 -13.34
C ILE A 288 -9.36 9.06 -14.38
N ASP A 289 -10.05 10.16 -14.65
CA ASP A 289 -9.65 11.23 -15.57
C ASP A 289 -8.42 12.02 -15.10
N GLN A 290 -8.00 11.85 -13.86
CA GLN A 290 -6.81 12.48 -13.28
C GLN A 290 -5.54 11.60 -13.40
N GLY A 291 -5.64 10.39 -13.94
CA GLY A 291 -4.50 9.49 -14.14
C GLY A 291 -3.68 9.22 -12.87
N ASP A 292 -2.37 9.34 -12.97
CA ASP A 292 -1.38 9.16 -11.88
C ASP A 292 -1.27 10.40 -10.96
N PHE A 293 -2.34 11.16 -10.80
CA PHE A 293 -2.36 12.35 -9.96
C PHE A 293 -2.00 12.03 -8.50
N THR A 294 -1.32 12.99 -7.86
CA THR A 294 -1.04 12.95 -6.42
C THR A 294 -1.62 14.19 -5.76
N GLY A 295 -2.46 13.99 -4.74
CA GLY A 295 -3.11 15.06 -4.00
C GLY A 295 -4.50 14.67 -3.52
N ILE A 296 -5.39 15.64 -3.49
CA ILE A 296 -6.77 15.50 -2.99
C ILE A 296 -7.73 15.54 -4.17
N LEU A 297 -8.62 14.54 -4.23
CA LEU A 297 -9.74 14.48 -5.17
C LEU A 297 -11.05 14.79 -4.44
N ASN A 298 -12.04 15.23 -5.22
CA ASN A 298 -13.42 15.40 -4.75
C ASN A 298 -14.37 14.69 -5.71
N THR A 299 -15.51 14.24 -5.20
CA THR A 299 -16.61 13.71 -6.01
C THR A 299 -17.94 14.24 -5.51
N THR A 300 -18.96 14.19 -6.34
CA THR A 300 -20.32 14.57 -5.97
C THR A 300 -21.22 13.36 -5.99
N ILE A 301 -22.14 13.31 -5.04
CA ILE A 301 -23.24 12.36 -5.00
C ILE A 301 -24.55 13.12 -5.04
N ASN A 302 -25.60 12.49 -5.59
CA ASN A 302 -26.95 13.04 -5.58
C ASN A 302 -27.75 12.38 -4.45
N ASP A 303 -28.00 13.13 -3.38
CA ASP A 303 -28.79 12.69 -2.25
C ASP A 303 -30.25 13.22 -2.42
N ASN A 304 -31.08 12.38 -3.03
CA ASN A 304 -32.51 12.70 -3.27
C ASN A 304 -32.73 14.07 -3.91
N GLY A 305 -31.99 14.37 -4.98
CA GLY A 305 -32.06 15.63 -5.71
C GLY A 305 -31.14 16.74 -5.18
N THR A 306 -30.48 16.51 -4.05
CA THR A 306 -29.48 17.45 -3.50
C THR A 306 -28.06 16.97 -3.82
N GLN A 307 -27.29 17.81 -4.50
CA GLN A 307 -25.87 17.55 -4.75
C GLN A 307 -25.07 17.68 -3.45
N LYS A 308 -24.34 16.65 -3.07
CA LYS A 308 -23.40 16.65 -1.93
C LYS A 308 -21.99 16.32 -2.41
N THR A 309 -21.02 17.01 -1.86
CA THR A 309 -19.60 16.78 -2.17
C THR A 309 -18.97 15.86 -1.12
N ILE A 310 -18.30 14.81 -1.57
CA ILE A 310 -17.36 14.04 -0.81
C ILE A 310 -15.97 14.57 -1.16
N GLY A 311 -15.33 15.24 -0.21
CA GLY A 311 -14.01 15.82 -0.36
C GLY A 311 -12.91 14.98 0.27
N ASN A 312 -11.69 15.48 0.13
CA ASN A 312 -10.48 14.93 0.77
C ASN A 312 -10.16 13.47 0.40
N ILE A 313 -10.57 13.01 -0.78
CA ILE A 313 -10.24 11.67 -1.26
C ILE A 313 -8.75 11.64 -1.61
N PRO A 314 -7.91 10.88 -0.88
CA PRO A 314 -6.47 10.86 -1.13
C PRO A 314 -6.16 10.18 -2.46
N SER A 315 -5.14 10.70 -3.16
CA SER A 315 -4.54 10.08 -4.33
C SER A 315 -3.02 10.12 -4.23
N PHE A 316 -2.37 8.99 -4.49
CA PHE A 316 -0.92 8.82 -4.44
C PHE A 316 -0.44 8.18 -5.74
N TYR A 317 0.07 8.98 -6.68
CA TYR A 317 0.44 8.53 -8.03
C TYR A 317 -0.66 7.66 -8.67
N GLY A 318 -1.91 8.09 -8.56
CA GLY A 318 -3.07 7.39 -9.09
C GLY A 318 -3.70 6.34 -8.18
N LEU A 319 -3.08 5.93 -7.07
CA LEU A 319 -3.75 5.13 -6.04
C LEU A 319 -4.75 6.00 -5.30
N LYS A 320 -6.02 5.71 -5.45
CA LYS A 320 -7.11 6.55 -4.95
C LYS A 320 -7.77 5.92 -3.74
N ASN A 321 -8.14 6.75 -2.77
CA ASN A 321 -9.03 6.38 -1.66
C ASN A 321 -8.55 5.16 -0.85
N ASP A 322 -7.27 5.10 -0.53
CA ASP A 322 -6.63 3.92 0.02
C ASP A 322 -6.54 3.86 1.55
N TYR A 323 -7.05 4.87 2.25
CA TYR A 323 -7.20 4.89 3.72
C TYR A 323 -8.39 5.77 4.15
N LYS A 324 -8.80 5.63 5.41
CA LYS A 324 -9.88 6.42 6.05
C LYS A 324 -11.21 6.37 5.27
N TYR A 325 -11.56 5.19 4.77
CA TYR A 325 -12.83 4.95 4.10
C TYR A 325 -13.45 3.64 4.54
N LEU A 326 -12.92 2.53 4.09
CA LEU A 326 -13.29 1.19 4.54
C LEU A 326 -12.09 0.54 5.25
N TYR A 327 -12.34 -0.25 6.27
CA TYR A 327 -11.30 -1.10 6.83
C TYR A 327 -10.94 -2.23 5.86
N ALA A 328 -9.65 -2.54 5.79
CA ALA A 328 -9.12 -3.67 5.02
C ALA A 328 -8.57 -4.73 5.98
N MET A 329 -9.29 -5.83 6.18
CA MET A 329 -8.77 -6.92 7.01
C MET A 329 -7.69 -7.68 6.24
N SER A 330 -6.46 -7.65 6.77
CA SER A 330 -5.32 -8.30 6.15
C SER A 330 -5.43 -9.83 6.17
N GLU A 331 -5.16 -10.48 5.05
CA GLU A 331 -5.20 -11.94 4.96
C GLU A 331 -4.00 -12.65 5.59
N ASN A 332 -2.88 -11.95 5.77
CA ASN A 332 -1.60 -12.51 6.22
C ASN A 332 -1.12 -11.96 7.57
N MET A 333 -2.05 -11.44 8.38
CA MET A 333 -1.80 -10.95 9.73
C MET A 333 -2.82 -11.53 10.71
N LEU A 334 -2.34 -11.95 11.89
CA LEU A 334 -3.18 -12.48 12.96
C LEU A 334 -2.72 -11.92 14.30
N LEU A 335 -3.65 -11.45 15.10
CA LEU A 335 -3.41 -10.90 16.43
C LEU A 335 -3.86 -11.88 17.50
N GLN A 336 -2.98 -12.20 18.45
CA GLN A 336 -3.31 -12.95 19.64
C GLN A 336 -3.49 -12.00 20.82
N CYS A 337 -4.67 -12.04 21.46
CA CYS A 337 -4.89 -11.31 22.70
C CYS A 337 -4.23 -12.04 23.86
N ASN A 338 -3.49 -11.31 24.70
CA ASN A 338 -2.73 -11.83 25.83
C ASN A 338 -3.45 -11.56 27.17
N ALA A 339 -3.16 -12.35 28.21
CA ALA A 339 -3.80 -12.23 29.52
C ALA A 339 -3.61 -10.84 30.18
N ASP A 340 -2.54 -10.11 29.85
CA ASP A 340 -2.25 -8.76 30.27
C ASP A 340 -2.96 -7.66 29.46
N LYS A 341 -3.86 -8.04 28.55
CA LYS A 341 -4.59 -7.15 27.64
C LYS A 341 -3.70 -6.46 26.58
N SER A 342 -2.50 -6.94 26.33
CA SER A 342 -1.75 -6.62 25.12
C SER A 342 -2.17 -7.53 23.97
N GLN A 343 -1.70 -7.24 22.77
CA GLN A 343 -1.81 -8.15 21.63
C GLN A 343 -0.42 -8.48 21.08
N THR A 344 -0.27 -9.67 20.52
CA THR A 344 0.93 -10.09 19.80
C THR A 344 0.59 -10.29 18.34
N LEU A 345 1.37 -9.70 17.43
CA LEU A 345 1.20 -9.86 15.97
C LEU A 345 1.99 -11.06 15.47
N TYR A 346 1.32 -11.88 14.68
CA TYR A 346 1.88 -13.00 13.92
C TYR A 346 1.60 -12.84 12.43
N VAL A 347 2.56 -13.24 11.58
CA VAL A 347 2.47 -13.14 10.13
C VAL A 347 2.95 -14.42 9.44
N SER A 348 2.49 -14.65 8.19
CA SER A 348 3.13 -15.60 7.28
C SER A 348 4.27 -14.90 6.55
N ASP A 349 5.47 -15.50 6.51
CA ASP A 349 6.62 -14.93 5.78
C ASP A 349 6.64 -15.28 4.30
N ASN A 350 5.97 -16.36 3.91
CA ASN A 350 5.91 -16.77 2.52
C ASN A 350 4.71 -16.14 1.82
N ILE A 351 4.97 -15.45 0.74
CA ILE A 351 3.99 -14.85 -0.16
C ILE A 351 4.02 -15.66 -1.46
N ASP A 352 3.45 -16.85 -1.42
CA ASP A 352 3.47 -17.87 -2.47
C ASP A 352 2.06 -18.31 -2.92
N GLY A 353 1.03 -17.59 -2.46
CA GLY A 353 -0.37 -17.92 -2.74
C GLY A 353 -1.00 -18.91 -1.76
N SER A 354 -0.22 -19.53 -0.87
CA SER A 354 -0.78 -20.30 0.25
C SER A 354 -1.59 -19.40 1.18
N GLN A 355 -2.63 -19.97 1.79
CA GLN A 355 -3.50 -19.21 2.69
C GLN A 355 -3.11 -19.47 4.14
N MET A 356 -2.76 -18.40 4.85
CA MET A 356 -2.50 -18.46 6.29
C MET A 356 -3.71 -19.03 7.05
N ASN A 357 -3.46 -19.92 8.01
CA ASN A 357 -4.51 -20.40 8.90
C ASN A 357 -4.93 -19.28 9.87
N LEU A 358 -6.18 -18.83 9.79
CA LEU A 358 -6.71 -17.78 10.65
C LEU A 358 -7.22 -18.28 12.02
N SER A 359 -7.12 -19.57 12.29
CA SER A 359 -7.58 -20.19 13.55
C SER A 359 -6.42 -20.57 14.49
N SER A 360 -5.16 -20.37 14.07
CA SER A 360 -3.97 -20.75 14.83
C SER A 360 -2.78 -19.88 14.46
N VAL A 361 -1.94 -19.57 15.45
CA VAL A 361 -0.64 -18.90 15.23
C VAL A 361 0.52 -19.89 15.00
N ALA A 362 0.24 -21.20 15.03
CA ALA A 362 1.27 -22.22 14.81
C ALA A 362 1.87 -22.08 13.40
N GLY A 363 3.20 -22.09 13.31
CA GLY A 363 3.94 -21.94 12.06
C GLY A 363 4.03 -20.51 11.54
N LEU A 364 3.50 -19.52 12.26
CA LEU A 364 3.62 -18.11 11.93
C LEU A 364 4.81 -17.46 12.63
N THR A 365 5.37 -16.42 12.04
CA THR A 365 6.43 -15.62 12.63
C THR A 365 5.86 -14.53 13.54
N GLN A 366 6.33 -14.50 14.79
CA GLN A 366 6.01 -13.44 15.72
C GLN A 366 6.76 -12.16 15.38
N ILE A 367 6.03 -11.07 15.19
CA ILE A 367 6.60 -9.75 14.89
C ILE A 367 6.92 -8.97 16.14
N GLY A 368 5.97 -8.87 17.05
CA GLY A 368 6.15 -8.13 18.29
C GLY A 368 4.91 -8.19 19.18
N LYS A 369 5.07 -7.69 20.40
CA LYS A 369 4.03 -7.46 21.37
C LYS A 369 3.74 -5.97 21.45
N GLY A 370 2.48 -5.61 21.42
CA GLY A 370 2.01 -4.22 21.48
C GLY A 370 1.72 -3.76 22.91
N PRO A 371 1.25 -2.52 23.07
CA PRO A 371 0.96 -1.92 24.36
C PRO A 371 -0.11 -2.68 25.14
N VAL A 372 0.03 -2.67 26.47
CA VAL A 372 -1.02 -3.11 27.39
C VAL A 372 -2.13 -2.05 27.41
N ALA A 373 -3.39 -2.48 27.37
CA ALA A 373 -4.55 -1.59 27.47
C ALA A 373 -5.26 -1.73 28.82
N SER A 374 -5.52 -0.63 29.52
CA SER A 374 -6.37 -0.62 30.70
C SER A 374 -7.85 -0.82 30.34
N ALA A 375 -8.28 -0.24 29.20
CA ALA A 375 -9.61 -0.35 28.60
C ALA A 375 -9.50 -0.38 27.08
N ALA A 376 -10.56 -0.83 26.42
CA ALA A 376 -10.64 -0.78 24.95
C ALA A 376 -10.57 0.66 24.44
N GLY A 377 -9.77 0.89 23.40
CA GLY A 377 -9.64 2.24 22.82
C GLY A 377 -8.45 2.42 21.89
N TRP A 378 -8.40 3.59 21.27
CA TRP A 378 -7.29 4.03 20.45
C TRP A 378 -6.07 4.38 21.29
N GLN A 379 -4.92 3.89 20.86
CA GLN A 379 -3.61 4.13 21.46
C GLN A 379 -2.66 4.66 20.39
N TYR A 380 -1.66 5.45 20.79
CA TYR A 380 -0.66 6.00 19.87
C TYR A 380 0.72 5.65 20.42
N ALA A 381 1.40 4.75 19.74
CA ALA A 381 2.74 4.34 20.09
C ALA A 381 3.78 5.34 19.59
N LYS A 382 4.87 5.50 20.35
CA LYS A 382 6.02 6.28 19.91
C LYS A 382 6.79 5.57 18.81
N GLU A 383 6.85 4.25 18.88
CA GLU A 383 7.63 3.42 17.98
C GLU A 383 6.81 2.25 17.43
N TYR A 384 7.20 1.80 16.25
CA TYR A 384 6.67 0.62 15.61
C TYR A 384 7.80 -0.37 15.33
N THR A 385 7.52 -1.66 15.50
CA THR A 385 8.31 -2.73 14.91
C THR A 385 8.07 -2.72 13.41
N LEU A 386 9.13 -2.61 12.61
CA LEU A 386 9.12 -2.64 11.15
C LEU A 386 9.95 -3.85 10.70
N LYS A 387 9.46 -5.04 10.98
CA LYS A 387 10.17 -6.31 10.76
C LYS A 387 9.36 -7.21 9.82
N ASN A 388 10.03 -7.96 8.98
CA ASN A 388 9.43 -8.92 8.03
C ASN A 388 8.30 -8.30 7.19
N LEU A 389 8.52 -7.04 6.76
CA LEU A 389 7.53 -6.26 6.01
C LEU A 389 6.15 -6.23 6.68
N ALA A 390 6.16 -6.08 8.00
CA ALA A 390 4.99 -5.84 8.82
C ALA A 390 5.25 -4.67 9.78
N PHE A 391 4.21 -3.95 10.15
CA PHE A 391 4.28 -2.90 11.16
C PHE A 391 3.39 -3.26 12.34
N PHE A 392 3.89 -3.03 13.55
CA PHE A 392 3.14 -3.21 14.78
C PHE A 392 3.61 -2.24 15.86
N PRO A 393 2.71 -1.61 16.64
CA PRO A 393 3.12 -0.68 17.69
C PRO A 393 3.97 -1.40 18.74
N LYS A 394 5.08 -0.77 19.15
CA LYS A 394 5.85 -1.21 20.34
C LYS A 394 5.10 -0.84 21.62
N GLU A 395 5.56 -1.38 22.74
CA GLU A 395 4.87 -1.25 24.03
C GLU A 395 4.79 0.20 24.54
N GLU A 396 5.72 1.08 24.14
CA GLU A 396 5.78 2.46 24.63
C GLU A 396 4.73 3.36 23.97
N LEU A 397 3.82 3.86 24.80
CA LEU A 397 2.80 4.85 24.43
C LEU A 397 3.32 6.28 24.63
N GLY A 398 2.55 7.26 24.17
CA GLY A 398 2.84 8.70 24.31
C GLY A 398 3.02 9.39 22.96
N GLY A 399 2.72 8.70 21.86
CA GLY A 399 2.45 9.33 20.57
C GLY A 399 1.10 10.05 20.55
N SER A 400 0.80 10.70 19.45
CA SER A 400 -0.47 11.39 19.19
C SER A 400 -0.78 11.40 17.69
N THR A 401 -1.89 11.98 17.32
CA THR A 401 -2.30 12.19 15.92
C THR A 401 -1.40 13.11 15.11
N SER A 402 -0.43 13.78 15.75
CA SER A 402 0.50 14.71 15.13
C SER A 402 1.98 14.44 15.47
N THR A 403 2.25 13.37 16.23
CA THR A 403 3.61 13.02 16.66
C THR A 403 3.94 11.58 16.35
N TYR A 404 5.21 11.30 16.10
CA TYR A 404 5.77 9.99 15.75
C TYR A 404 5.14 9.43 14.46
N PHE A 405 4.37 8.33 14.55
CA PHE A 405 3.71 7.69 13.39
C PHE A 405 2.31 8.25 13.11
N CYS A 406 1.74 9.02 14.03
CA CYS A 406 0.46 9.74 13.93
C CYS A 406 -0.79 8.87 13.81
N ASP A 407 -0.69 7.63 13.35
CA ASP A 407 -1.81 6.71 13.15
C ASP A 407 -2.13 5.93 14.44
N GLY A 408 -3.41 5.59 14.61
CA GLY A 408 -3.89 4.92 15.80
C GLY A 408 -3.79 3.39 15.74
N TYR A 409 -3.60 2.80 16.91
CA TYR A 409 -3.79 1.37 17.15
C TYR A 409 -4.97 1.19 18.10
N TYR A 410 -6.02 0.48 17.67
CA TYR A 410 -7.14 0.14 18.53
C TYR A 410 -6.88 -1.19 19.22
N ASN A 411 -6.75 -1.16 20.56
CA ASN A 411 -6.63 -2.34 21.38
C ASN A 411 -7.98 -2.64 22.04
N PRO A 412 -8.57 -3.85 21.87
CA PRO A 412 -9.86 -4.21 22.45
C PRO A 412 -9.79 -4.51 23.95
N ALA A 413 -8.61 -4.46 24.57
CA ALA A 413 -8.36 -4.87 25.97
C ALA A 413 -8.85 -6.31 26.28
N ALA A 414 -8.91 -7.17 25.27
CA ALA A 414 -9.29 -8.57 25.44
C ALA A 414 -8.14 -9.39 26.03
N THR A 415 -8.46 -10.36 26.88
CA THR A 415 -7.48 -11.19 27.62
C THR A 415 -7.19 -12.53 26.95
N SER A 416 -7.86 -12.85 25.85
CA SER A 416 -7.67 -14.09 25.10
C SER A 416 -8.31 -14.03 23.70
N GLY A 417 -7.99 -15.02 22.87
CA GLY A 417 -8.56 -15.23 21.56
C GLY A 417 -7.75 -14.59 20.43
N LEU A 418 -8.10 -14.96 19.21
CA LEU A 418 -7.49 -14.45 17.99
C LEU A 418 -8.34 -13.35 17.38
N ARG A 419 -7.69 -12.40 16.74
CA ARG A 419 -8.31 -11.28 16.00
C ARG A 419 -7.66 -11.13 14.63
N GLY A 420 -8.42 -10.66 13.67
CA GLY A 420 -7.88 -10.15 12.41
C GLY A 420 -7.28 -8.77 12.59
N ALA A 421 -6.34 -8.42 11.74
CA ALA A 421 -5.80 -7.06 11.66
C ALA A 421 -6.58 -6.26 10.61
N ALA A 422 -7.43 -5.34 11.07
CA ALA A 422 -8.16 -4.42 10.21
C ALA A 422 -7.35 -3.12 10.05
N LEU A 423 -6.91 -2.85 8.83
CA LEU A 423 -5.95 -1.81 8.49
C LEU A 423 -6.62 -0.55 7.93
N LEU A 424 -5.87 0.57 7.87
CA LEU A 424 -6.18 1.83 7.16
C LEU A 424 -7.20 2.74 7.84
N GLY A 425 -7.99 2.20 8.77
CA GLY A 425 -9.09 2.93 9.41
C GLY A 425 -10.29 3.16 8.49
N GLY A 426 -11.47 3.21 9.08
CA GLY A 426 -12.71 3.60 8.40
C GLY A 426 -12.90 5.12 8.40
N ALA A 427 -13.90 5.62 7.68
CA ALA A 427 -14.23 7.05 7.65
C ALA A 427 -14.61 7.62 9.04
N LEU A 428 -15.06 6.76 9.96
CA LEU A 428 -15.34 7.10 11.36
C LEU A 428 -14.10 7.14 12.26
N SER A 429 -12.95 6.62 11.81
CA SER A 429 -11.72 6.59 12.63
C SER A 429 -11.10 7.98 12.78
N GLY A 430 -11.56 8.97 12.01
CA GLY A 430 -11.08 10.34 12.09
C GLY A 430 -9.56 10.42 11.92
N VAL A 431 -8.91 11.10 12.85
CA VAL A 431 -7.46 11.30 12.87
C VAL A 431 -6.66 10.05 13.26
N ALA A 432 -7.30 8.99 13.75
CA ALA A 432 -6.62 7.73 14.05
C ALA A 432 -6.37 6.87 12.77
N ALA A 433 -7.12 7.14 11.69
CA ALA A 433 -6.90 6.48 10.41
C ALA A 433 -5.52 6.81 9.82
N GLY A 434 -5.07 6.04 8.86
CA GLY A 434 -3.84 6.29 8.11
C GLY A 434 -3.16 5.03 7.61
N SER A 435 -1.99 5.17 7.05
CA SER A 435 -1.32 4.07 6.34
C SER A 435 -0.75 2.97 7.24
N VAL A 436 -0.57 3.23 8.53
CA VAL A 436 -0.19 2.22 9.55
C VAL A 436 -1.25 2.07 10.65
N CYS A 437 -2.44 2.65 10.45
CA CYS A 437 -3.58 2.43 11.35
C CYS A 437 -3.96 0.95 11.40
N LEU A 438 -4.17 0.44 12.62
CA LEU A 438 -4.54 -0.94 12.87
C LEU A 438 -5.64 -1.01 13.93
N ASP A 439 -6.76 -1.67 13.61
CA ASP A 439 -7.78 -2.06 14.57
C ASP A 439 -7.64 -3.54 14.90
N GLY A 440 -7.25 -3.82 16.13
CA GLY A 440 -7.05 -5.17 16.67
C GLY A 440 -8.31 -5.79 17.29
N SER A 441 -9.49 -5.19 17.13
CA SER A 441 -10.74 -5.74 17.68
C SER A 441 -11.48 -6.69 16.72
N ALA A 442 -11.13 -6.67 15.44
CA ALA A 442 -11.87 -7.33 14.39
C ALA A 442 -11.91 -8.85 14.58
N ALA A 443 -13.10 -9.45 14.65
CA ALA A 443 -13.24 -10.90 14.63
C ALA A 443 -12.82 -11.44 13.25
N VAL A 444 -12.06 -12.54 13.23
CA VAL A 444 -11.58 -13.15 11.97
C VAL A 444 -12.74 -13.55 11.04
N SER A 445 -13.88 -13.93 11.61
CA SER A 445 -15.11 -14.27 10.88
C SER A 445 -16.04 -13.09 10.63
N GLY A 446 -15.64 -11.87 11.04
CA GLY A 446 -16.48 -10.68 10.93
C GLY A 446 -16.77 -10.30 9.48
N ALA A 447 -17.96 -9.75 9.27
CA ALA A 447 -18.40 -9.21 8.00
C ALA A 447 -19.27 -7.99 8.28
N THR A 448 -18.89 -6.83 7.77
CA THR A 448 -19.62 -5.58 7.99
C THR A 448 -19.64 -4.71 6.75
N ALA A 449 -20.59 -3.78 6.68
CA ALA A 449 -20.72 -2.86 5.55
C ALA A 449 -19.51 -1.92 5.36
N TYR A 450 -18.71 -1.71 6.39
CA TYR A 450 -17.51 -0.85 6.38
C TYR A 450 -16.19 -1.62 6.26
N TRP A 451 -16.23 -2.92 5.95
CA TRP A 451 -15.07 -3.73 5.59
C TRP A 451 -15.08 -4.03 4.10
N GLY A 452 -14.03 -3.61 3.43
CA GLY A 452 -13.79 -3.87 2.01
C GLY A 452 -12.51 -4.65 1.79
N ALA A 453 -12.25 -4.96 0.54
CA ALA A 453 -10.98 -5.54 0.12
C ALA A 453 -10.44 -4.84 -1.11
N PHE A 454 -9.13 -4.71 -1.21
CA PHE A 454 -8.46 -4.49 -2.48
C PHE A 454 -7.88 -5.81 -2.97
N LEU A 455 -7.90 -5.97 -4.28
CA LEU A 455 -7.26 -7.07 -4.96
C LEU A 455 -5.78 -6.72 -5.15
N CYS A 456 -4.89 -7.55 -4.59
CA CYS A 456 -3.44 -7.41 -4.72
C CYS A 456 -2.88 -8.53 -5.58
N GLU A 457 -1.76 -8.28 -6.26
CA GLU A 457 -1.00 -9.33 -6.95
C GLU A 457 0.50 -9.06 -6.93
N TYR A 458 1.26 -10.13 -7.14
CA TYR A 458 2.70 -10.09 -7.39
C TYR A 458 3.06 -10.92 -8.61
N ALA A 459 4.08 -10.48 -9.35
CA ALA A 459 4.55 -11.19 -10.53
C ALA A 459 5.24 -12.53 -10.21
N GLU A 460 5.70 -12.69 -8.97
CA GLU A 460 6.36 -13.91 -8.48
C GLU A 460 6.17 -14.11 -6.97
N ALA A 461 6.35 -15.35 -6.52
CA ALA A 461 6.38 -15.68 -5.10
C ALA A 461 7.68 -15.19 -4.45
N PHE A 462 7.60 -14.75 -3.18
CA PHE A 462 8.77 -14.28 -2.44
C PHE A 462 8.62 -14.50 -0.93
N THR A 463 9.72 -14.28 -0.21
CA THR A 463 9.71 -14.32 1.26
C THR A 463 9.90 -12.91 1.84
N THR A 464 9.34 -12.69 3.02
CA THR A 464 9.53 -11.45 3.80
C THR A 464 10.69 -11.54 4.78
N GLN A 465 11.52 -12.58 4.67
CA GLN A 465 12.79 -12.68 5.39
C GLN A 465 13.85 -11.82 4.65
N PRO A 466 14.55 -10.94 5.35
CA PRO A 466 15.59 -10.14 4.73
C PRO A 466 16.87 -10.98 4.46
N VAL A 467 17.61 -10.56 3.46
CA VAL A 467 18.91 -11.15 3.10
C VAL A 467 20.02 -10.15 3.40
N TRP A 468 21.06 -10.62 4.07
CA TRP A 468 22.27 -9.81 4.28
C TRP A 468 23.11 -9.77 3.01
N CYS A 469 23.46 -8.55 2.57
CA CYS A 469 24.39 -8.35 1.47
C CYS A 469 25.77 -8.02 2.04
N VAL A 470 26.78 -8.84 1.70
CA VAL A 470 28.16 -8.64 2.15
C VAL A 470 28.74 -7.43 1.43
N GLU A 471 29.56 -6.63 2.14
CA GLU A 471 30.43 -5.64 1.51
C GLU A 471 31.59 -6.39 0.85
N ASP A 472 31.80 -6.20 -0.45
CA ASP A 472 32.93 -6.78 -1.20
C ASP A 472 34.27 -6.10 -0.84
#